data_57b4727256306f2aca7ac661a4986da9
#
_entry.id   57b4727256306f2aca7ac661a4986da9
#
_cell.length_a   1.000
_cell.length_b   1.000
_cell.length_c   1.000
_cell.angle_alpha   90.00
_cell.angle_beta   90.00
_cell.angle_gamma   90.00
#
_symmetry.space_group_name_H-M   'P 1'
#
loop_
_entity.id
_entity.type
_entity.pdbx_description
1 polymer ?
#
loop_
_entity_poly.entity_id
_entity_poly.type
_entity_poly.pdbx_seq_one_letter_code
_entity_poly.pdbx_strand_id
1 'polypeptide(L)'
;MTGLLVSVRSAEEAIQALAGGASVIDVKEPAHGPLGRADPRVWREVRLAIGDHVALSAALGELLTDCQDADGWAENDGLRIDAAQLDFAKVGLAGCARVADWPERWRRLFDALPPGVVPVAAAYADYQNAESPRPRDVLQCAAGYGCGALLLDTYDKTSGPLTAHLPMAELASLTLAARRAGMLVVLGGSLTSETLSSLLPLAPDLLAVRGAACRGGRNGKIDSQRVRRLVELLPNDGAALPHERIARPQAAPVRYAHLTARGPRPPFA
;
A
#
# COMPACT_ATOMS: atom_id res chain seq x y z
N MET A 1 -2.49 -18.56 -5.29
CA MET A 1 -2.13 -17.78 -6.52
C MET A 1 -1.36 -16.54 -6.12
N THR A 2 -0.29 -16.21 -6.83
CA THR A 2 0.42 -14.93 -6.73
C THR A 2 -0.10 -13.99 -7.82
N GLY A 3 -0.60 -12.80 -7.43
CA GLY A 3 -1.07 -11.79 -8.38
C GLY A 3 -0.01 -10.73 -8.68
N LEU A 4 -0.29 -9.86 -9.67
CA LEU A 4 0.55 -8.72 -10.02
C LEU A 4 -0.13 -7.41 -9.60
N LEU A 5 0.52 -6.64 -8.73
CA LEU A 5 0.17 -5.26 -8.43
C LEU A 5 0.99 -4.33 -9.33
N VAL A 6 0.31 -3.47 -10.08
CA VAL A 6 0.97 -2.50 -10.96
C VAL A 6 0.74 -1.08 -10.46
N SER A 7 1.84 -0.35 -10.17
CA SER A 7 1.75 1.05 -9.76
C SER A 7 1.62 1.97 -10.97
N VAL A 8 0.62 2.84 -10.94
CA VAL A 8 0.21 3.75 -12.02
C VAL A 8 0.15 5.20 -11.55
N ARG A 9 0.20 6.16 -12.50
CA ARG A 9 0.10 7.61 -12.25
C ARG A 9 -1.15 8.25 -12.83
N SER A 10 -1.89 7.51 -13.66
CA SER A 10 -3.08 8.05 -14.34
C SER A 10 -4.06 6.94 -14.69
N ALA A 11 -5.28 7.34 -15.06
CA ALA A 11 -6.31 6.45 -15.59
C ALA A 11 -5.85 5.71 -16.87
N GLU A 12 -5.12 6.39 -17.76
CA GLU A 12 -4.58 5.76 -18.96
C GLU A 12 -3.61 4.62 -18.64
N GLU A 13 -2.70 4.86 -17.67
CA GLU A 13 -1.77 3.82 -17.20
C GLU A 13 -2.53 2.66 -16.54
N ALA A 14 -3.60 2.93 -15.81
CA ALA A 14 -4.43 1.91 -15.17
C ALA A 14 -5.12 1.00 -16.22
N ILE A 15 -5.68 1.59 -17.28
CA ILE A 15 -6.28 0.84 -18.40
C ILE A 15 -5.23 -0.08 -19.04
N GLN A 16 -4.01 0.42 -19.28
CA GLN A 16 -2.92 -0.40 -19.84
C GLN A 16 -2.50 -1.54 -18.91
N ALA A 17 -2.44 -1.27 -17.58
CA ALA A 17 -2.12 -2.29 -16.59
C ALA A 17 -3.19 -3.40 -16.57
N LEU A 18 -4.48 -3.04 -16.59
CA LEU A 18 -5.59 -4.00 -16.66
C LEU A 18 -5.56 -4.82 -17.95
N ALA A 19 -5.36 -4.18 -19.10
CA ALA A 19 -5.28 -4.86 -20.39
C ALA A 19 -4.11 -5.87 -20.45
N GLY A 20 -3.10 -5.68 -19.59
CA GLY A 20 -1.99 -6.61 -19.39
C GLY A 20 -2.26 -7.72 -18.38
N GLY A 21 -3.35 -7.66 -17.60
CA GLY A 21 -3.73 -8.67 -16.61
C GLY A 21 -3.28 -8.35 -15.18
N ALA A 22 -3.09 -7.07 -14.83
CA ALA A 22 -2.82 -6.67 -13.44
C ALA A 22 -3.97 -7.09 -12.51
N SER A 23 -3.64 -7.66 -11.36
CA SER A 23 -4.60 -8.10 -10.33
C SER A 23 -5.02 -6.99 -9.38
N VAL A 24 -4.13 -6.02 -9.15
CA VAL A 24 -4.36 -4.85 -8.30
C VAL A 24 -3.75 -3.63 -8.98
N ILE A 25 -4.49 -2.53 -9.00
CA ILE A 25 -4.00 -1.23 -9.45
C ILE A 25 -3.59 -0.42 -8.24
N ASP A 26 -2.40 0.18 -8.28
CA ASP A 26 -1.84 0.95 -7.19
C ASP A 26 -1.49 2.37 -7.65
N VAL A 27 -2.16 3.37 -7.11
CA VAL A 27 -1.91 4.76 -7.49
C VAL A 27 -0.82 5.37 -6.64
N LYS A 28 0.24 5.86 -7.28
CA LYS A 28 1.30 6.63 -6.65
C LYS A 28 1.98 7.59 -7.63
N GLU A 29 2.62 8.64 -7.09
CA GLU A 29 3.44 9.59 -7.86
C GLU A 29 4.93 9.39 -7.56
N PRO A 30 5.68 8.70 -8.45
CA PRO A 30 7.09 8.41 -8.24
C PRO A 30 8.00 9.66 -8.11
N ALA A 31 7.57 10.82 -8.61
CA ALA A 31 8.31 12.08 -8.46
C ALA A 31 8.31 12.57 -7.00
N HIS A 32 7.34 12.14 -6.18
CA HIS A 32 7.23 12.48 -4.77
C HIS A 32 7.80 11.37 -3.85
N GLY A 33 8.57 10.43 -4.41
CA GLY A 33 9.22 9.37 -3.62
C GLY A 33 8.70 7.96 -3.92
N PRO A 34 9.17 6.94 -3.16
CA PRO A 34 8.81 5.54 -3.38
C PRO A 34 7.33 5.26 -3.14
N LEU A 35 6.74 5.90 -2.15
CA LEU A 35 5.31 5.87 -1.82
C LEU A 35 4.67 7.26 -1.98
N GLY A 36 5.18 8.05 -2.92
CA GLY A 36 4.72 9.40 -3.17
C GLY A 36 3.22 9.46 -3.45
N ARG A 37 2.58 10.41 -2.79
CA ARG A 37 1.14 10.65 -2.90
C ARG A 37 0.81 11.28 -4.24
N ALA A 38 -0.16 10.73 -4.94
CA ALA A 38 -0.78 11.36 -6.11
C ALA A 38 -1.89 12.34 -5.68
N ASP A 39 -2.26 13.27 -6.57
CA ASP A 39 -3.43 14.11 -6.36
C ASP A 39 -4.69 13.21 -6.18
N PRO A 40 -5.55 13.46 -5.19
CA PRO A 40 -6.77 12.69 -4.96
C PRO A 40 -7.73 12.63 -6.15
N ARG A 41 -7.65 13.58 -7.09
CA ARG A 41 -8.39 13.53 -8.36
C ARG A 41 -7.97 12.32 -9.18
N VAL A 42 -6.68 11.98 -9.18
CA VAL A 42 -6.14 10.81 -9.91
C VAL A 42 -6.73 9.52 -9.35
N TRP A 43 -6.90 9.40 -8.03
CA TRP A 43 -7.54 8.22 -7.41
C TRP A 43 -8.95 7.99 -7.99
N ARG A 44 -9.78 9.07 -8.05
CA ARG A 44 -11.14 9.00 -8.61
C ARG A 44 -11.15 8.71 -10.11
N GLU A 45 -10.28 9.36 -10.87
CA GLU A 45 -10.14 9.12 -12.31
C GLU A 45 -9.76 7.67 -12.60
N VAL A 46 -8.82 7.12 -11.81
CA VAL A 46 -8.42 5.71 -11.92
C VAL A 46 -9.58 4.80 -11.56
N ARG A 47 -10.30 5.04 -10.44
CA ARG A 47 -11.47 4.23 -10.04
C ARG A 47 -12.53 4.22 -11.14
N LEU A 48 -12.86 5.38 -11.71
CA LEU A 48 -13.83 5.49 -12.81
C LEU A 48 -13.38 4.70 -14.05
N ALA A 49 -12.07 4.67 -14.32
CA ALA A 49 -11.52 3.97 -15.48
C ALA A 49 -11.47 2.44 -15.31
N ILE A 50 -11.22 1.95 -14.08
CA ILE A 50 -11.09 0.51 -13.82
C ILE A 50 -12.39 -0.16 -13.35
N GLY A 51 -13.40 0.63 -12.91
CA GLY A 51 -14.63 0.11 -12.29
C GLY A 51 -14.35 -0.60 -10.96
N ASP A 52 -15.33 -1.38 -10.49
CA ASP A 52 -15.29 -2.07 -9.18
C ASP A 52 -14.75 -3.50 -9.27
N HIS A 53 -14.32 -3.94 -10.45
CA HIS A 53 -13.90 -5.32 -10.69
C HIS A 53 -12.47 -5.60 -10.26
N VAL A 54 -11.69 -4.56 -10.01
CA VAL A 54 -10.27 -4.67 -9.62
C VAL A 54 -10.01 -3.82 -8.39
N ALA A 55 -9.26 -4.39 -7.45
CA ALA A 55 -8.89 -3.69 -6.24
C ALA A 55 -7.99 -2.47 -6.54
N LEU A 56 -8.31 -1.34 -5.90
CA LEU A 56 -7.59 -0.10 -5.99
C LEU A 56 -6.83 0.18 -4.70
N SER A 57 -5.51 0.30 -4.80
CA SER A 57 -4.61 0.71 -3.73
C SER A 57 -4.09 2.11 -3.98
N ALA A 58 -3.80 2.88 -2.93
CA ALA A 58 -3.10 4.15 -3.06
C ALA A 58 -1.99 4.31 -2.03
N ALA A 59 -0.91 4.99 -2.46
CA ALA A 59 0.09 5.53 -1.56
C ALA A 59 -0.35 6.92 -1.08
N LEU A 60 -0.26 7.14 0.24
CA LEU A 60 -0.66 8.38 0.91
C LEU A 60 0.52 9.31 1.21
N GLY A 61 1.72 8.97 0.77
CA GLY A 61 2.96 9.68 1.08
C GLY A 61 3.70 9.08 2.26
N GLU A 62 4.54 9.89 2.89
CA GLU A 62 5.32 9.52 4.08
C GLU A 62 4.65 10.08 5.34
N LEU A 63 4.68 9.33 6.43
CA LEU A 63 4.01 9.66 7.70
C LEU A 63 4.45 11.04 8.25
N LEU A 64 5.74 11.36 8.16
CA LEU A 64 6.29 12.58 8.76
C LEU A 64 6.19 13.81 7.86
N THR A 65 5.93 13.67 6.56
CA THR A 65 5.90 14.80 5.62
C THR A 65 4.50 15.06 5.08
N ASP A 66 3.78 14.00 4.72
CA ASP A 66 2.50 14.11 4.02
C ASP A 66 1.30 13.90 4.93
N CYS A 67 1.51 13.33 6.13
CA CYS A 67 0.44 12.93 7.05
C CYS A 67 0.66 13.48 8.48
N GLN A 68 1.32 14.66 8.62
CA GLN A 68 1.74 15.19 9.93
C GLN A 68 0.58 15.58 10.86
N ASP A 69 -0.53 16.00 10.30
CA ASP A 69 -1.72 16.41 11.04
C ASP A 69 -2.83 15.35 10.87
N ALA A 70 -2.84 14.38 11.79
CA ALA A 70 -3.81 13.28 11.72
C ALA A 70 -5.28 13.77 11.85
N ASP A 71 -5.51 14.85 12.59
CA ASP A 71 -6.87 15.39 12.79
C ASP A 71 -7.34 16.16 11.55
N GLY A 72 -6.51 17.03 10.97
CA GLY A 72 -6.78 17.70 9.70
C GLY A 72 -6.77 16.74 8.50
N TRP A 73 -5.97 15.67 8.59
CA TRP A 73 -5.95 14.63 7.58
C TRP A 73 -7.26 13.84 7.53
N ALA A 74 -7.81 13.46 8.69
CA ALA A 74 -9.09 12.75 8.79
C ALA A 74 -10.25 13.53 8.17
N GLU A 75 -10.31 14.85 8.43
CA GLU A 75 -11.39 15.71 7.91
C GLU A 75 -11.28 15.98 6.40
N ASN A 76 -10.07 16.16 5.87
CA ASN A 76 -9.87 16.55 4.48
C ASN A 76 -9.62 15.36 3.55
N ASP A 77 -8.80 14.41 3.96
CA ASP A 77 -8.33 13.31 3.11
C ASP A 77 -9.17 12.05 3.27
N GLY A 78 -9.76 11.82 4.44
CA GLY A 78 -10.72 10.74 4.66
C GLY A 78 -11.89 10.82 3.67
N LEU A 79 -12.50 12.00 3.49
CA LEU A 79 -13.57 12.22 2.50
C LEU A 79 -13.12 12.01 1.06
N ARG A 80 -11.85 12.34 0.74
CA ARG A 80 -11.30 12.15 -0.60
C ARG A 80 -11.00 10.68 -0.90
N ILE A 81 -10.55 9.92 0.11
CA ILE A 81 -10.33 8.48 0.02
C ILE A 81 -11.67 7.76 -0.16
N ASP A 82 -12.68 8.13 0.63
CA ASP A 82 -14.03 7.57 0.52
C ASP A 82 -14.63 7.85 -0.87
N ALA A 83 -14.53 9.11 -1.34
CA ALA A 83 -14.99 9.49 -2.68
C ALA A 83 -14.25 8.77 -3.82
N ALA A 84 -13.04 8.27 -3.58
CA ALA A 84 -12.27 7.49 -4.54
C ALA A 84 -12.50 5.98 -4.40
N GLN A 85 -13.22 5.52 -3.36
CA GLN A 85 -13.52 4.12 -3.09
C GLN A 85 -12.26 3.24 -3.14
N LEU A 86 -11.22 3.64 -2.37
CA LEU A 86 -10.01 2.84 -2.25
C LEU A 86 -10.32 1.54 -1.49
N ASP A 87 -9.72 0.45 -1.93
CA ASP A 87 -9.75 -0.82 -1.20
C ASP A 87 -8.58 -0.93 -0.21
N PHE A 88 -7.42 -0.34 -0.57
CA PHE A 88 -6.20 -0.39 0.23
C PHE A 88 -5.54 0.99 0.30
N ALA A 89 -4.97 1.30 1.46
CA ALA A 89 -4.19 2.51 1.66
C ALA A 89 -2.90 2.21 2.42
N LYS A 90 -1.79 2.85 2.01
CA LYS A 90 -0.49 2.70 2.65
C LYS A 90 0.23 4.03 2.81
N VAL A 91 1.03 4.12 3.87
CA VAL A 91 1.91 5.26 4.14
C VAL A 91 3.32 4.76 4.37
N GLY A 92 4.30 5.52 3.90
CA GLY A 92 5.71 5.24 4.14
C GLY A 92 6.16 5.72 5.52
N LEU A 93 7.23 5.13 6.02
CA LEU A 93 7.80 5.41 7.33
C LEU A 93 9.23 5.96 7.24
N ALA A 94 9.57 6.64 6.13
CA ALA A 94 10.87 7.29 6.01
C ALA A 94 11.07 8.35 7.11
N GLY A 95 12.27 8.41 7.68
CA GLY A 95 12.62 9.29 8.79
C GLY A 95 12.10 8.85 10.17
N CYS A 96 11.24 7.83 10.25
CA CYS A 96 10.59 7.43 11.50
C CYS A 96 11.49 6.68 12.49
N ALA A 97 12.68 6.22 12.09
CA ALA A 97 13.55 5.42 12.97
C ALA A 97 13.92 6.12 14.30
N ARG A 98 13.95 7.46 14.29
CA ARG A 98 14.32 8.28 15.46
C ARG A 98 13.14 8.97 16.12
N VAL A 99 11.92 8.70 15.69
CA VAL A 99 10.68 9.30 16.20
C VAL A 99 10.00 8.30 17.11
N ALA A 100 10.10 8.51 18.43
CA ALA A 100 9.66 7.51 19.41
C ALA A 100 8.15 7.19 19.33
N ASP A 101 7.34 8.17 18.95
CA ASP A 101 5.88 8.07 18.85
C ASP A 101 5.37 7.77 17.43
N TRP A 102 6.26 7.29 16.50
CA TRP A 102 5.83 6.93 15.16
C TRP A 102 4.73 5.84 15.15
N PRO A 103 4.74 4.83 16.06
CA PRO A 103 3.69 3.80 16.03
C PRO A 103 2.31 4.39 16.34
N GLU A 104 2.22 5.30 17.31
CA GLU A 104 0.98 5.97 17.70
C GLU A 104 0.45 6.90 16.60
N ARG A 105 1.34 7.66 15.94
CA ARG A 105 0.98 8.50 14.78
C ARG A 105 0.44 7.64 13.64
N TRP A 106 1.14 6.55 13.35
CA TRP A 106 0.76 5.61 12.30
C TRP A 106 -0.61 4.95 12.59
N ARG A 107 -0.83 4.53 13.85
CA ARG A 107 -2.10 3.98 14.29
C ARG A 107 -3.24 4.99 14.14
N ARG A 108 -3.05 6.24 14.59
CA ARG A 108 -4.07 7.30 14.44
C ARG A 108 -4.46 7.53 12.98
N LEU A 109 -3.47 7.52 12.08
CA LEU A 109 -3.72 7.64 10.66
C LEU A 109 -4.60 6.49 10.14
N PHE A 110 -4.30 5.26 10.54
CA PHE A 110 -5.06 4.09 10.12
C PHE A 110 -6.47 4.04 10.76
N ASP A 111 -6.60 4.47 12.01
CA ASP A 111 -7.90 4.62 12.68
C ASP A 111 -8.80 5.67 11.99
N ALA A 112 -8.19 6.62 11.26
CA ALA A 112 -8.89 7.67 10.52
C ALA A 112 -9.25 7.28 9.08
N LEU A 113 -8.85 6.10 8.59
CA LEU A 113 -9.25 5.61 7.28
C LEU A 113 -10.77 5.37 7.22
N PRO A 114 -11.42 5.66 6.09
CA PRO A 114 -12.84 5.36 5.91
C PRO A 114 -13.13 3.87 6.11
N PRO A 115 -14.34 3.52 6.58
CA PRO A 115 -14.76 2.14 6.71
C PRO A 115 -14.63 1.37 5.38
N GLY A 116 -14.05 0.17 5.44
CA GLY A 116 -13.83 -0.68 4.27
C GLY A 116 -12.49 -0.49 3.58
N VAL A 117 -11.74 0.56 3.90
CA VAL A 117 -10.35 0.72 3.42
C VAL A 117 -9.41 -0.10 4.31
N VAL A 118 -8.67 -0.99 3.69
CA VAL A 118 -7.72 -1.88 4.38
C VAL A 118 -6.36 -1.19 4.52
N PRO A 119 -5.85 -0.98 5.76
CA PRO A 119 -4.51 -0.44 5.95
C PRO A 119 -3.44 -1.45 5.54
N VAL A 120 -2.42 -0.97 4.81
CA VAL A 120 -1.27 -1.75 4.37
C VAL A 120 -0.01 -1.25 5.07
N ALA A 121 0.65 -2.14 5.80
CA ALA A 121 1.94 -1.86 6.41
C ALA A 121 3.03 -1.84 5.34
N ALA A 122 3.63 -0.69 5.09
CA ALA A 122 4.75 -0.56 4.18
C ALA A 122 6.07 -0.50 4.96
N ALA A 123 6.98 -1.43 4.68
CA ALA A 123 8.30 -1.48 5.29
C ALA A 123 9.38 -1.43 4.20
N TYR A 124 10.39 -0.57 4.41
CA TYR A 124 11.51 -0.42 3.50
C TYR A 124 12.60 -1.46 3.79
N ALA A 125 12.99 -2.20 2.76
CA ALA A 125 14.06 -3.21 2.84
C ALA A 125 15.43 -2.56 3.11
N ASP A 126 15.66 -1.41 2.50
CA ASP A 126 16.81 -0.52 2.71
C ASP A 126 16.53 0.51 3.81
N TYR A 127 15.94 0.04 4.92
CA TYR A 127 15.46 0.86 6.05
C TYR A 127 16.52 1.81 6.61
N GLN A 128 17.80 1.48 6.51
CA GLN A 128 18.90 2.34 6.94
C GLN A 128 18.98 3.59 6.05
N ASN A 129 18.86 3.43 4.72
CA ASN A 129 18.85 4.54 3.76
C ASN A 129 17.60 5.41 3.92
N ALA A 130 16.48 4.79 4.24
CA ALA A 130 15.21 5.46 4.49
C ALA A 130 15.14 6.12 5.88
N GLU A 131 16.11 5.89 6.77
CA GLU A 131 15.99 6.19 8.20
C GLU A 131 14.65 5.72 8.80
N SER A 132 14.15 4.57 8.32
CA SER A 132 12.86 4.01 8.72
C SER A 132 13.03 2.91 9.78
N PRO A 133 11.96 2.55 10.51
CA PRO A 133 11.97 1.37 11.38
C PRO A 133 12.30 0.11 10.58
N ARG A 134 12.88 -0.88 11.26
CA ARG A 134 13.19 -2.17 10.64
C ARG A 134 11.92 -2.88 10.18
N PRO A 135 11.93 -3.65 9.09
CA PRO A 135 10.75 -4.38 8.60
C PRO A 135 10.08 -5.26 9.67
N ARG A 136 10.86 -5.85 10.59
CA ARG A 136 10.33 -6.65 11.71
C ARG A 136 9.56 -5.79 12.71
N ASP A 137 10.03 -4.59 13.01
CA ASP A 137 9.38 -3.70 13.97
C ASP A 137 8.07 -3.15 13.39
N VAL A 138 8.09 -2.80 12.08
CA VAL A 138 6.89 -2.43 11.33
C VAL A 138 5.85 -3.56 11.34
N LEU A 139 6.27 -4.79 11.05
CA LEU A 139 5.39 -5.96 11.07
C LEU A 139 4.79 -6.20 12.46
N GLN A 140 5.57 -6.05 13.51
CA GLN A 140 5.09 -6.23 14.89
C GLN A 140 3.99 -5.22 15.23
N CYS A 141 4.17 -3.94 14.90
CA CYS A 141 3.16 -2.91 15.08
C CYS A 141 1.92 -3.18 14.22
N ALA A 142 2.12 -3.54 12.94
CA ALA A 142 1.06 -3.83 11.99
C ALA A 142 0.11 -4.95 12.46
N ALA A 143 0.65 -6.00 13.07
CA ALA A 143 -0.12 -7.11 13.63
C ALA A 143 -1.07 -6.65 14.75
N GLY A 144 -0.67 -5.62 15.53
CA GLY A 144 -1.51 -5.02 16.56
C GLY A 144 -2.52 -3.98 16.06
N TYR A 145 -2.32 -3.44 14.85
CA TYR A 145 -3.12 -2.34 14.29
C TYR A 145 -4.14 -2.78 13.23
N GLY A 146 -4.31 -4.08 13.03
CA GLY A 146 -5.30 -4.60 12.09
C GLY A 146 -4.96 -4.37 10.62
N CYS A 147 -3.68 -4.24 10.29
CA CYS A 147 -3.26 -4.18 8.89
C CYS A 147 -3.62 -5.47 8.14
N GLY A 148 -4.22 -5.34 6.96
CA GLY A 148 -4.58 -6.49 6.13
C GLY A 148 -3.47 -6.97 5.20
N ALA A 149 -2.40 -6.20 5.04
CA ALA A 149 -1.27 -6.57 4.20
C ALA A 149 0.06 -6.00 4.72
N LEU A 150 1.15 -6.71 4.43
CA LEU A 150 2.53 -6.24 4.56
C LEU A 150 3.12 -6.06 3.17
N LEU A 151 3.55 -4.84 2.86
CA LEU A 151 4.35 -4.52 1.69
C LEU A 151 5.82 -4.38 2.10
N LEU A 152 6.71 -5.20 1.51
CA LEU A 152 8.15 -4.98 1.53
C LEU A 152 8.56 -4.30 0.23
N ASP A 153 9.07 -3.08 0.29
CA ASP A 153 9.51 -2.27 -0.87
C ASP A 153 10.92 -1.70 -0.60
N THR A 154 11.55 -1.08 -1.56
CA THR A 154 12.79 -0.31 -1.38
C THR A 154 12.46 1.18 -1.35
N TYR A 155 13.23 1.96 -0.58
CA TYR A 155 13.17 3.41 -0.54
C TYR A 155 13.96 4.01 -1.71
N ASP A 156 15.26 3.73 -1.75
CA ASP A 156 16.12 4.14 -2.87
C ASP A 156 15.97 3.16 -4.04
N LYS A 157 15.38 3.65 -5.12
CA LYS A 157 15.11 2.82 -6.32
C LYS A 157 16.35 2.61 -7.20
N THR A 158 17.46 3.24 -6.87
CA THR A 158 18.74 3.10 -7.58
C THR A 158 19.70 2.15 -6.89
N SER A 159 19.46 1.82 -5.62
CA SER A 159 20.34 0.99 -4.79
C SER A 159 20.16 -0.53 -4.99
N GLY A 160 19.33 -0.94 -5.93
CA GLY A 160 19.09 -2.35 -6.28
C GLY A 160 17.70 -2.88 -5.95
N PRO A 161 17.45 -4.14 -6.28
CA PRO A 161 16.16 -4.78 -6.01
C PRO A 161 16.03 -5.18 -4.53
N LEU A 162 14.80 -5.56 -4.14
CA LEU A 162 14.47 -6.05 -2.79
C LEU A 162 15.49 -7.05 -2.23
N THR A 163 15.90 -8.00 -3.07
CA THR A 163 16.84 -9.08 -2.71
C THR A 163 18.29 -8.63 -2.48
N ALA A 164 18.64 -7.40 -2.89
CA ALA A 164 19.94 -6.81 -2.59
C ALA A 164 20.03 -6.28 -1.15
N HIS A 165 18.88 -5.98 -0.54
CA HIS A 165 18.79 -5.38 0.80
C HIS A 165 18.36 -6.38 1.88
N LEU A 166 17.50 -7.34 1.54
CA LEU A 166 17.04 -8.38 2.46
C LEU A 166 17.40 -9.77 1.89
N PRO A 167 18.18 -10.57 2.64
CA PRO A 167 18.46 -11.97 2.26
C PRO A 167 17.16 -12.78 2.15
N MET A 168 17.15 -13.80 1.29
CA MET A 168 15.99 -14.67 1.08
C MET A 168 15.49 -15.33 2.38
N ALA A 169 16.37 -15.67 3.31
CA ALA A 169 15.99 -16.24 4.61
C ALA A 169 15.21 -15.23 5.47
N GLU A 170 15.58 -13.93 5.41
CA GLU A 170 14.88 -12.88 6.14
C GLU A 170 13.52 -12.57 5.48
N LEU A 171 13.46 -12.49 4.15
CA LEU A 171 12.21 -12.38 3.40
C LEU A 171 11.25 -13.52 3.71
N ALA A 172 11.75 -14.77 3.78
CA ALA A 172 10.96 -15.95 4.16
C ALA A 172 10.41 -15.82 5.60
N SER A 173 11.26 -15.38 6.54
CA SER A 173 10.86 -15.17 7.94
C SER A 173 9.77 -14.12 8.07
N LEU A 174 9.91 -12.95 7.40
CA LEU A 174 8.92 -11.88 7.40
C LEU A 174 7.61 -12.31 6.73
N THR A 175 7.70 -13.01 5.60
CA THR A 175 6.54 -13.57 4.90
C THR A 175 5.74 -14.52 5.79
N LEU A 176 6.43 -15.45 6.46
CA LEU A 176 5.78 -16.40 7.37
C LEU A 176 5.12 -15.69 8.56
N ALA A 177 5.80 -14.70 9.14
CA ALA A 177 5.29 -13.94 10.29
C ALA A 177 4.06 -13.10 9.89
N ALA A 178 4.07 -12.44 8.73
CA ALA A 178 2.92 -11.69 8.21
C ALA A 178 1.70 -12.59 7.97
N ARG A 179 1.91 -13.77 7.39
CA ARG A 179 0.82 -14.75 7.20
C ARG A 179 0.23 -15.26 8.51
N ARG A 180 1.08 -15.52 9.51
CA ARG A 180 0.60 -15.92 10.85
C ARG A 180 -0.23 -14.82 11.52
N ALA A 181 0.03 -13.58 11.18
CA ALA A 181 -0.77 -12.43 11.62
C ALA A 181 -2.01 -12.17 10.73
N GLY A 182 -2.31 -13.04 9.76
CA GLY A 182 -3.48 -12.91 8.87
C GLY A 182 -3.32 -11.88 7.75
N MET A 183 -2.12 -11.37 7.51
CA MET A 183 -1.86 -10.37 6.48
C MET A 183 -1.53 -11.00 5.12
N LEU A 184 -1.96 -10.35 4.03
CA LEU A 184 -1.40 -10.59 2.71
C LEU A 184 0.07 -10.14 2.65
N VAL A 185 0.86 -10.82 1.85
CA VAL A 185 2.27 -10.48 1.62
C VAL A 185 2.45 -9.91 0.22
N VAL A 186 2.94 -8.68 0.16
CA VAL A 186 3.25 -7.97 -1.08
C VAL A 186 4.75 -7.71 -1.14
N LEU A 187 5.42 -8.21 -2.16
CA LEU A 187 6.86 -7.98 -2.38
C LEU A 187 7.05 -7.05 -3.58
N GLY A 188 7.69 -5.93 -3.33
CA GLY A 188 8.04 -4.90 -4.30
C GLY A 188 9.52 -4.53 -4.24
N GLY A 189 9.89 -3.37 -4.75
CA GLY A 189 11.26 -2.85 -4.66
C GLY A 189 12.12 -3.18 -5.89
N SER A 190 12.02 -2.30 -6.88
CA SER A 190 12.84 -2.33 -8.11
C SER A 190 12.91 -3.70 -8.80
N LEU A 191 11.81 -4.47 -8.78
CA LEU A 191 11.75 -5.80 -9.35
C LEU A 191 11.89 -5.76 -10.88
N THR A 192 12.74 -6.64 -11.41
CA THR A 192 12.84 -7.03 -12.83
C THR A 192 12.16 -8.39 -13.05
N SER A 193 12.07 -8.87 -14.29
CA SER A 193 11.55 -10.21 -14.58
C SER A 193 12.32 -11.30 -13.84
N GLU A 194 13.65 -11.16 -13.76
CA GLU A 194 14.53 -12.13 -13.11
C GLU A 194 14.34 -12.14 -11.60
N THR A 195 14.34 -10.94 -10.97
CA THR A 195 14.16 -10.83 -9.51
C THR A 195 12.74 -11.21 -9.08
N LEU A 196 11.72 -10.92 -9.91
CA LEU A 196 10.36 -11.36 -9.69
C LEU A 196 10.28 -12.89 -9.60
N SER A 197 10.87 -13.59 -10.57
CA SER A 197 10.90 -15.06 -10.60
C SER A 197 11.62 -15.66 -9.38
N SER A 198 12.68 -15.01 -8.89
CA SER A 198 13.42 -15.48 -7.71
C SER A 198 12.62 -15.39 -6.41
N LEU A 199 11.59 -14.54 -6.35
CA LEU A 199 10.72 -14.36 -5.18
C LEU A 199 9.53 -15.33 -5.13
N LEU A 200 9.20 -16.01 -6.24
CA LEU A 200 8.08 -16.95 -6.32
C LEU A 200 8.13 -18.09 -5.31
N PRO A 201 9.31 -18.65 -4.94
CA PRO A 201 9.38 -19.68 -3.89
C PRO A 201 8.87 -19.22 -2.52
N LEU A 202 8.83 -17.91 -2.23
CA LEU A 202 8.23 -17.35 -1.02
C LEU A 202 6.70 -17.37 -1.09
N ALA A 203 6.13 -17.68 -2.25
CA ALA A 203 4.71 -17.71 -2.57
C ALA A 203 3.97 -16.41 -2.14
N PRO A 204 4.49 -15.18 -2.43
CA PRO A 204 3.81 -13.95 -2.03
C PRO A 204 2.40 -13.89 -2.60
N ASP A 205 1.50 -13.17 -1.93
CA ASP A 205 0.16 -12.95 -2.44
C ASP A 205 0.17 -12.00 -3.66
N LEU A 206 1.04 -10.98 -3.61
CA LEU A 206 1.24 -10.04 -4.72
C LEU A 206 2.73 -9.75 -4.94
N LEU A 207 3.13 -9.61 -6.20
CA LEU A 207 4.37 -8.99 -6.61
C LEU A 207 4.08 -7.60 -7.16
N ALA A 208 4.77 -6.57 -6.63
CA ALA A 208 4.49 -5.17 -6.94
C ALA A 208 5.56 -4.59 -7.88
N VAL A 209 5.11 -4.07 -9.03
CA VAL A 209 6.00 -3.53 -10.06
C VAL A 209 5.55 -2.15 -10.54
N ARG A 210 6.52 -1.34 -11.02
CA ARG A 210 6.29 -0.21 -11.89
C ARG A 210 7.31 -0.21 -13.03
N GLY A 211 8.60 -0.08 -12.73
CA GLY A 211 9.66 0.06 -13.75
C GLY A 211 9.66 -1.05 -14.79
N ALA A 212 9.50 -2.30 -14.38
CA ALA A 212 9.43 -3.45 -15.28
C ALA A 212 8.20 -3.42 -16.22
N ALA A 213 7.10 -2.81 -15.77
CA ALA A 213 5.86 -2.66 -16.54
C ALA A 213 5.88 -1.45 -17.50
N CYS A 214 6.88 -0.55 -17.40
CA CYS A 214 6.95 0.67 -18.19
C CYS A 214 7.87 0.52 -19.41
N ARG A 215 7.54 1.25 -20.49
CA ARG A 215 8.53 1.60 -21.52
C ARG A 215 9.34 2.79 -21.03
N GLY A 216 10.69 2.69 -21.12
CA GLY A 216 11.58 3.76 -20.67
C GLY A 216 11.84 3.80 -19.17
N GLY A 217 11.65 2.65 -18.47
CA GLY A 217 11.94 2.52 -17.04
C GLY A 217 10.87 3.17 -16.14
N ARG A 218 11.21 3.40 -14.87
CA ARG A 218 10.28 3.80 -13.80
C ARG A 218 9.47 5.08 -14.10
N ASN A 219 10.07 6.04 -14.81
CA ASN A 219 9.44 7.32 -15.18
C ASN A 219 8.68 7.25 -16.51
N GLY A 220 8.78 6.13 -17.22
CA GLY A 220 8.08 5.87 -18.47
C GLY A 220 6.60 5.56 -18.26
N LYS A 221 5.91 5.26 -19.37
CA LYS A 221 4.49 4.89 -19.37
C LYS A 221 4.30 3.39 -19.27
N ILE A 222 3.26 2.96 -18.58
CA ILE A 222 2.85 1.55 -18.50
C ILE A 222 2.54 1.01 -19.91
N ASP A 223 2.98 -0.21 -20.15
CA ASP A 223 2.80 -0.93 -21.40
C ASP A 223 2.13 -2.28 -21.14
N SER A 224 0.95 -2.49 -21.72
CA SER A 224 0.14 -3.69 -21.49
C SER A 224 0.84 -4.99 -21.90
N GLN A 225 1.70 -4.97 -22.94
CA GLN A 225 2.46 -6.16 -23.35
C GLN A 225 3.54 -6.51 -22.32
N ARG A 226 4.19 -5.50 -21.70
CA ARG A 226 5.15 -5.72 -20.63
C ARG A 226 4.45 -6.29 -19.38
N VAL A 227 3.30 -5.72 -19.01
CA VAL A 227 2.49 -6.25 -17.90
C VAL A 227 2.10 -7.71 -18.17
N ARG A 228 1.63 -8.03 -19.37
CA ARG A 228 1.26 -9.41 -19.75
C ARG A 228 2.42 -10.37 -19.61
N ARG A 229 3.61 -10.01 -20.08
CA ARG A 229 4.82 -10.86 -19.92
C ARG A 229 5.18 -11.10 -18.45
N LEU A 230 4.95 -10.11 -17.57
CA LEU A 230 5.17 -10.29 -16.13
C LEU A 230 4.12 -11.22 -15.52
N VAL A 231 2.86 -11.11 -15.94
CA VAL A 231 1.78 -12.01 -15.52
C VAL A 231 2.03 -13.45 -15.96
N GLU A 232 2.54 -13.66 -17.18
CA GLU A 232 2.89 -14.98 -17.70
C GLU A 232 4.01 -15.69 -16.91
N LEU A 233 4.80 -14.96 -16.13
CA LEU A 233 5.80 -15.54 -15.21
C LEU A 233 5.18 -16.05 -13.90
N LEU A 234 3.94 -15.65 -13.57
CA LEU A 234 3.31 -16.02 -12.31
C LEU A 234 2.66 -17.40 -12.38
N PRO A 235 2.67 -18.17 -11.29
CA PRO A 235 1.97 -19.45 -11.23
C PRO A 235 0.46 -19.26 -11.47
N ASN A 236 -0.08 -19.95 -12.45
CA ASN A 236 -1.52 -19.99 -12.70
C ASN A 236 -2.11 -21.27 -12.09
N ASP A 237 -2.46 -21.23 -10.82
CA ASP A 237 -3.01 -22.36 -10.05
C ASP A 237 -4.54 -22.34 -9.92
N GLY A 238 -5.22 -21.42 -10.64
CA GLY A 238 -6.70 -21.32 -10.64
C GLY A 238 -7.34 -20.88 -9.31
N ALA A 239 -6.54 -20.52 -8.31
CA ALA A 239 -7.05 -20.06 -7.02
C ALA A 239 -7.60 -18.60 -7.12
N ALA A 240 -8.51 -18.24 -6.19
CA ALA A 240 -9.03 -16.88 -6.08
C ALA A 240 -7.91 -15.85 -5.90
N LEU A 241 -8.09 -14.65 -6.47
CA LEU A 241 -7.13 -13.56 -6.36
C LEU A 241 -6.96 -13.14 -4.90
N PRO A 242 -5.75 -12.72 -4.49
CA PRO A 242 -5.44 -12.44 -3.07
C PRO A 242 -6.36 -11.41 -2.41
N HIS A 243 -6.79 -10.38 -3.14
CA HIS A 243 -7.69 -9.35 -2.62
C HIS A 243 -9.11 -9.87 -2.34
N GLU A 244 -9.54 -10.95 -2.96
CA GLU A 244 -10.82 -11.62 -2.68
C GLU A 244 -10.80 -12.37 -1.33
N ARG A 245 -9.60 -12.64 -0.78
CA ARG A 245 -9.42 -13.32 0.52
C ARG A 245 -9.50 -12.37 1.70
N ILE A 246 -9.30 -11.07 1.50
CA ILE A 246 -9.54 -10.09 2.56
C ILE A 246 -11.05 -9.90 2.61
N ALA A 247 -11.71 -10.58 3.57
CA ALA A 247 -13.05 -10.19 3.94
C ALA A 247 -13.01 -8.69 4.25
N ARG A 248 -13.70 -7.86 3.44
CA ARG A 248 -13.86 -6.44 3.77
C ARG A 248 -14.27 -6.40 5.23
N PRO A 249 -13.56 -5.67 6.12
CA PRO A 249 -14.00 -5.57 7.51
C PRO A 249 -15.46 -5.14 7.46
N GLN A 250 -16.35 -5.99 7.94
CA GLN A 250 -17.75 -5.58 8.10
C GLN A 250 -17.68 -4.33 8.96
N ALA A 251 -18.20 -3.22 8.45
CA ALA A 251 -18.20 -1.95 9.13
C ALA A 251 -18.74 -2.19 10.54
N ALA A 252 -17.86 -2.22 11.53
CA ALA A 252 -18.29 -2.19 12.91
C ALA A 252 -19.14 -0.93 13.05
N PRO A 253 -20.34 -0.99 13.63
CA PRO A 253 -21.19 0.18 13.75
C PRO A 253 -20.38 1.27 14.43
N VAL A 254 -20.18 2.38 13.72
CA VAL A 254 -19.51 3.57 14.25
C VAL A 254 -20.27 3.98 15.48
N ARG A 255 -19.74 3.71 16.67
CA ARG A 255 -20.26 4.28 17.90
C ARG A 255 -19.88 5.76 17.92
N TYR A 256 -20.68 6.59 17.27
CA TYR A 256 -20.77 8.00 17.57
C TYR A 256 -21.40 8.18 18.96
N ALA A 257 -20.66 7.84 19.99
CA ALA A 257 -20.98 8.21 21.34
C ALA A 257 -20.00 9.33 21.71
N HIS A 258 -20.56 10.50 21.91
CA HIS A 258 -20.04 11.73 22.54
C HIS A 258 -19.92 12.96 21.62
N LEU A 259 -21.02 13.32 20.98
CA LEU A 259 -21.28 14.71 20.63
C LEU A 259 -22.76 15.03 20.95
N THR A 260 -23.14 14.96 22.25
CA THR A 260 -24.39 15.54 22.70
C THR A 260 -24.17 16.25 24.03
N ALA A 261 -24.58 17.51 24.02
CA ALA A 261 -24.96 18.31 25.17
C ALA A 261 -23.84 18.95 26.01
N ARG A 262 -23.29 20.05 25.51
CA ARG A 262 -23.11 21.20 26.43
C ARG A 262 -24.47 21.82 26.62
N GLY A 263 -25.08 21.52 27.74
CA GLY A 263 -26.27 22.20 28.22
C GLY A 263 -26.04 23.72 28.42
N PRO A 264 -27.12 24.56 28.43
CA PRO A 264 -26.99 26.01 28.55
C PRO A 264 -26.43 26.40 29.92
N ARG A 265 -25.48 27.34 29.95
CA ARG A 265 -24.98 27.97 31.15
C ARG A 265 -26.14 28.76 31.81
N PRO A 266 -26.32 28.69 33.13
CA PRO A 266 -27.26 29.56 33.82
C PRO A 266 -26.76 31.03 33.82
N PRO A 267 -27.67 32.02 33.80
CA PRO A 267 -27.30 33.43 33.83
C PRO A 267 -26.77 33.82 35.22
N PHE A 268 -25.87 34.78 35.19
CA PHE A 268 -25.23 35.42 36.36
C PHE A 268 -26.22 35.81 37.48
N ALA A 269 -25.86 35.54 38.75
CA ALA A 269 -26.12 36.31 39.91
C ALA A 269 -24.81 36.60 40.62
#